data_098580ae6c0abdf363c2435323697719
#
_entry.id   098580ae6c0abdf363c2435323697719
#
_cell.length_a   1.000
_cell.length_b   1.000
_cell.length_c   1.000
_cell.angle_alpha   90.00
_cell.angle_beta   90.00
_cell.angle_gamma   90.00
#
_symmetry.space_group_name_H-M   'P 1'
#
loop_
_entity.id
_entity.type
_entity.pdbx_description
1 polymer ?
#
loop_
_entity_poly.entity_id
_entity_poly.type
_entity_poly.pdbx_seq_one_letter_code
_entity_poly.pdbx_strand_id
1 'polypeptide(L)'
;MGIGEVSQVAADDCTDIYYVDIGMYGVAEYSSVYVIDDDRPAVVETGLGERPDLILDALSELGIDREAVEVIALTHVHLDHAGGAGELAAACPNATVAVHEAGVPHLVDPAAIVAGTKQVVGEFWDYYAEPRPVPEDRIRDLADGDVVDLGTHQLRVHHAPGHAGHQVVFEVPAADAVFTADAVGSYFPSLDAVQAISPPPEFDLEQCLADVDLVRDLDPATLLFSHFGPRPTGDTLDAYESALPARIARIARQ
;
A
#
# COMPACT_ATOMS: atom_id res chain seq x y z
N MET A 1 15.97 -0.52 -9.88
CA MET A 1 14.76 -0.49 -10.71
C MET A 1 14.51 0.93 -11.18
N GLY A 2 13.98 1.16 -12.38
CA GLY A 2 13.68 2.50 -12.89
C GLY A 2 12.21 2.84 -12.72
N ILE A 3 11.90 4.16 -12.66
CA ILE A 3 10.51 4.64 -12.58
C ILE A 3 9.71 4.13 -13.79
N GLY A 4 8.56 3.50 -13.55
CA GLY A 4 7.72 2.86 -14.56
C GLY A 4 8.16 1.45 -14.95
N GLU A 5 9.27 0.96 -14.45
CA GLU A 5 9.70 -0.42 -14.70
C GLU A 5 8.81 -1.40 -13.91
N VAL A 6 8.35 -2.45 -14.61
CA VAL A 6 7.56 -3.54 -14.02
C VAL A 6 8.49 -4.71 -13.72
N SER A 7 8.35 -5.28 -12.56
CA SER A 7 9.09 -6.48 -12.15
C SER A 7 8.17 -7.49 -11.48
N GLN A 8 8.43 -8.76 -11.73
CA GLN A 8 7.77 -9.86 -11.03
C GLN A 8 8.37 -9.97 -9.61
N VAL A 9 7.55 -10.32 -8.63
CA VAL A 9 8.02 -10.63 -7.28
C VAL A 9 8.87 -11.91 -7.34
N ALA A 10 10.13 -11.79 -6.94
CA ALA A 10 11.11 -12.88 -7.05
C ALA A 10 11.01 -13.85 -5.84
N ALA A 11 9.84 -14.48 -5.68
CA ALA A 11 9.59 -15.53 -4.71
C ALA A 11 8.78 -16.65 -5.37
N ASP A 12 9.07 -17.90 -5.04
CA ASP A 12 8.55 -19.08 -5.75
C ASP A 12 7.01 -19.13 -5.80
N ASP A 13 6.34 -18.67 -4.76
CA ASP A 13 4.88 -18.69 -4.63
C ASP A 13 4.20 -17.35 -5.07
N CYS A 14 4.97 -16.37 -5.57
CA CYS A 14 4.49 -15.05 -5.99
C CYS A 14 4.52 -14.85 -7.52
N THR A 15 4.41 -15.92 -8.30
CA THR A 15 4.64 -15.88 -9.77
C THR A 15 3.68 -14.98 -10.53
N ASP A 16 2.51 -14.68 -9.96
CA ASP A 16 1.46 -13.86 -10.57
C ASP A 16 1.34 -12.48 -9.90
N ILE A 17 2.33 -12.11 -9.06
CA ILE A 17 2.40 -10.83 -8.40
C ILE A 17 3.54 -10.02 -9.00
N TYR A 18 3.21 -8.82 -9.47
CA TYR A 18 4.12 -7.87 -10.07
C TYR A 18 4.12 -6.56 -9.28
N TYR A 19 5.18 -5.78 -9.41
CA TYR A 19 5.23 -4.43 -8.85
C TYR A 19 5.84 -3.46 -9.84
N VAL A 20 5.37 -2.22 -9.79
CA VAL A 20 5.84 -1.12 -10.62
C VAL A 20 6.37 -0.01 -9.73
N ASP A 21 7.54 0.53 -10.08
CA ASP A 21 8.08 1.72 -9.44
C ASP A 21 7.31 2.95 -9.93
N ILE A 22 6.55 3.58 -9.06
CA ILE A 22 5.77 4.78 -9.40
C ILE A 22 6.54 6.09 -9.20
N GLY A 23 7.79 6.02 -8.74
CA GLY A 23 8.68 7.18 -8.66
C GLY A 23 8.22 8.27 -7.71
N MET A 24 7.74 7.92 -6.52
CA MET A 24 7.31 8.88 -5.51
C MET A 24 8.33 10.00 -5.32
N TYR A 25 7.89 11.25 -5.36
CA TYR A 25 8.75 12.46 -5.32
C TYR A 25 9.81 12.53 -6.43
N GLY A 26 9.61 11.83 -7.54
CA GLY A 26 10.59 11.72 -8.63
C GLY A 26 11.80 10.84 -8.30
N VAL A 27 11.72 10.04 -7.23
CA VAL A 27 12.80 9.17 -6.75
C VAL A 27 12.46 7.72 -7.08
N ALA A 28 13.34 7.03 -7.80
CA ALA A 28 13.21 5.61 -8.06
C ALA A 28 13.41 4.79 -6.78
N GLU A 29 12.75 3.63 -6.74
CA GLU A 29 12.79 2.70 -5.60
C GLU A 29 12.36 3.33 -4.26
N TYR A 30 11.30 4.16 -4.32
CA TYR A 30 10.75 4.82 -3.14
C TYR A 30 9.29 4.43 -2.85
N SER A 31 8.48 4.12 -3.87
CA SER A 31 7.13 3.61 -3.70
C SER A 31 6.74 2.70 -4.85
N SER A 32 6.08 1.61 -4.54
CA SER A 32 5.58 0.62 -5.50
C SER A 32 4.08 0.43 -5.39
N VAL A 33 3.47 0.22 -6.55
CA VAL A 33 2.12 -0.29 -6.70
C VAL A 33 2.25 -1.74 -7.18
N TYR A 34 1.38 -2.62 -6.70
CA TYR A 34 1.40 -4.02 -7.09
C TYR A 34 0.24 -4.36 -8.01
N VAL A 35 0.48 -5.33 -8.90
CA VAL A 35 -0.53 -5.93 -9.77
C VAL A 35 -0.56 -7.42 -9.48
N ILE A 36 -1.74 -7.97 -9.24
CA ILE A 36 -1.98 -9.40 -9.11
C ILE A 36 -2.72 -9.83 -10.37
N ASP A 37 -2.06 -10.66 -11.20
CA ASP A 37 -2.63 -11.23 -12.42
C ASP A 37 -3.31 -12.55 -12.08
N ASP A 38 -4.62 -12.52 -11.92
CA ASP A 38 -5.44 -13.67 -11.50
C ASP A 38 -6.75 -13.66 -12.30
N ASP A 39 -7.64 -14.60 -12.04
CA ASP A 39 -8.99 -14.69 -12.64
C ASP A 39 -9.75 -13.35 -12.49
N ARG A 40 -9.51 -12.64 -11.39
CA ARG A 40 -9.96 -11.28 -11.08
C ARG A 40 -8.75 -10.38 -10.80
N PRO A 41 -8.17 -9.77 -11.84
CA PRO A 41 -6.99 -8.96 -11.68
C PRO A 41 -7.18 -7.82 -10.69
N ALA A 42 -6.16 -7.60 -9.85
CA ALA A 42 -6.19 -6.58 -8.82
C ALA A 42 -4.98 -5.66 -8.87
N VAL A 43 -5.19 -4.41 -8.46
CA VAL A 43 -4.11 -3.46 -8.18
C VAL A 43 -4.10 -3.18 -6.68
N VAL A 44 -2.94 -3.25 -6.05
CA VAL A 44 -2.76 -2.92 -4.63
C VAL A 44 -1.97 -1.63 -4.54
N GLU A 45 -2.53 -0.63 -3.87
CA GLU A 45 -2.09 0.77 -3.79
C GLU A 45 -2.30 1.57 -5.09
N THR A 46 -2.14 2.91 -5.00
CA THR A 46 -2.31 3.81 -6.14
C THR A 46 -1.34 5.01 -6.12
N GLY A 47 -0.51 5.12 -5.07
CA GLY A 47 0.45 6.21 -4.91
C GLY A 47 -0.15 7.59 -4.76
N LEU A 48 0.66 8.62 -5.05
CA LEU A 48 0.34 10.05 -4.91
C LEU A 48 -0.75 10.57 -5.86
N GLY A 49 -1.12 9.78 -6.88
CA GLY A 49 -2.11 10.16 -7.89
C GLY A 49 -1.58 10.99 -9.07
N GLU A 50 -0.31 11.34 -9.11
CA GLU A 50 0.29 12.13 -10.20
C GLU A 50 0.57 11.32 -11.45
N ARG A 51 0.84 10.02 -11.28
CA ARG A 51 1.32 9.13 -12.34
C ARG A 51 0.45 7.88 -12.52
N PRO A 52 -0.89 8.04 -12.69
CA PRO A 52 -1.75 6.89 -12.98
C PRO A 52 -1.39 6.21 -14.31
N ASP A 53 -0.73 6.95 -15.22
CA ASP A 53 -0.18 6.43 -16.48
C ASP A 53 0.77 5.25 -16.25
N LEU A 54 1.64 5.29 -15.23
CA LEU A 54 2.59 4.21 -14.96
C LEU A 54 1.88 2.90 -14.57
N ILE A 55 0.79 3.00 -13.81
CA ILE A 55 -0.01 1.82 -13.43
C ILE A 55 -0.74 1.25 -14.66
N LEU A 56 -1.32 2.13 -15.50
CA LEU A 56 -2.02 1.72 -16.71
C LEU A 56 -1.08 1.13 -17.76
N ASP A 57 0.14 1.68 -17.87
CA ASP A 57 1.19 1.14 -18.74
C ASP A 57 1.66 -0.24 -18.25
N ALA A 58 1.81 -0.41 -16.93
CA ALA A 58 2.14 -1.69 -16.31
C ALA A 58 1.07 -2.76 -16.59
N LEU A 59 -0.22 -2.44 -16.43
CA LEU A 59 -1.32 -3.34 -16.81
C LEU A 59 -1.23 -3.74 -18.28
N SER A 60 -0.99 -2.76 -19.17
CA SER A 60 -0.85 -3.02 -20.61
C SER A 60 0.38 -3.91 -20.93
N GLU A 61 1.52 -3.70 -20.27
CA GLU A 61 2.73 -4.52 -20.43
C GLU A 61 2.48 -5.97 -20.00
N LEU A 62 1.69 -6.18 -18.94
CA LEU A 62 1.28 -7.49 -18.45
C LEU A 62 0.15 -8.12 -19.30
N GLY A 63 -0.40 -7.38 -20.27
CA GLY A 63 -1.50 -7.86 -21.09
C GLY A 63 -2.86 -7.87 -20.40
N ILE A 64 -3.00 -7.11 -19.30
CA ILE A 64 -4.23 -6.97 -18.53
C ILE A 64 -5.01 -5.76 -19.05
N ASP A 65 -6.17 -5.99 -19.64
CA ASP A 65 -7.07 -4.90 -20.05
C ASP A 65 -7.59 -4.17 -18.81
N ARG A 66 -7.64 -2.83 -18.86
CA ARG A 66 -8.15 -2.02 -17.75
C ARG A 66 -9.59 -2.34 -17.36
N GLU A 67 -10.38 -2.83 -18.32
CA GLU A 67 -11.74 -3.31 -18.12
C GLU A 67 -11.80 -4.68 -17.42
N ALA A 68 -10.68 -5.43 -17.38
CA ALA A 68 -10.57 -6.70 -16.67
C ALA A 68 -10.23 -6.50 -15.18
N VAL A 69 -9.65 -5.35 -14.80
CA VAL A 69 -9.33 -5.08 -13.39
C VAL A 69 -10.63 -5.02 -12.58
N GLU A 70 -10.75 -5.89 -11.59
CA GLU A 70 -11.95 -6.00 -10.73
C GLU A 70 -11.76 -5.37 -9.35
N VAL A 71 -10.52 -5.27 -8.86
CA VAL A 71 -10.22 -4.78 -7.52
C VAL A 71 -9.08 -3.76 -7.55
N ILE A 72 -9.29 -2.64 -6.84
CA ILE A 72 -8.24 -1.72 -6.41
C ILE A 72 -8.24 -1.81 -4.89
N ALA A 73 -7.25 -2.49 -4.31
CA ALA A 73 -7.13 -2.71 -2.88
C ALA A 73 -6.23 -1.65 -2.24
N LEU A 74 -6.74 -0.95 -1.26
CA LEU A 74 -6.01 0.07 -0.53
C LEU A 74 -5.72 -0.41 0.88
N THR A 75 -4.46 -0.39 1.29
CA THR A 75 -4.08 -0.74 2.65
C THR A 75 -4.56 0.31 3.64
N HIS A 76 -4.52 1.58 3.25
CA HIS A 76 -5.06 2.70 4.00
C HIS A 76 -5.25 3.94 3.10
N VAL A 77 -5.77 5.05 3.64
CA VAL A 77 -6.15 6.21 2.82
C VAL A 77 -5.19 7.39 2.88
N HIS A 78 -3.98 7.24 3.42
CA HIS A 78 -2.98 8.28 3.23
C HIS A 78 -2.71 8.51 1.74
N LEU A 79 -2.46 9.76 1.34
CA LEU A 79 -2.48 10.13 -0.08
C LEU A 79 -1.29 9.61 -0.88
N ASP A 80 -0.25 9.15 -0.24
CA ASP A 80 0.87 8.43 -0.86
C ASP A 80 0.56 6.96 -1.18
N HIS A 81 -0.58 6.45 -0.69
CA HIS A 81 -1.13 5.12 -1.00
C HIS A 81 -2.41 5.22 -1.83
N ALA A 82 -3.31 6.11 -1.47
CA ALA A 82 -4.67 6.20 -2.02
C ALA A 82 -4.90 7.44 -2.92
N GLY A 83 -3.90 8.30 -3.12
CA GLY A 83 -4.05 9.54 -3.87
C GLY A 83 -4.56 9.35 -5.30
N GLY A 84 -4.20 8.24 -5.94
CA GLY A 84 -4.62 7.88 -7.29
C GLY A 84 -5.92 7.06 -7.38
N ALA A 85 -6.54 6.69 -6.26
CA ALA A 85 -7.66 5.75 -6.25
C ALA A 85 -8.83 6.14 -7.15
N GLY A 86 -9.25 7.41 -7.11
CA GLY A 86 -10.35 7.89 -7.93
C GLY A 86 -10.04 7.96 -9.43
N GLU A 87 -8.79 8.31 -9.79
CA GLU A 87 -8.36 8.32 -11.20
C GLU A 87 -8.24 6.89 -11.74
N LEU A 88 -7.66 5.97 -10.96
CA LEU A 88 -7.55 4.58 -11.37
C LEU A 88 -8.93 3.91 -11.46
N ALA A 89 -9.84 4.15 -10.51
CA ALA A 89 -11.21 3.66 -10.55
C ALA A 89 -11.98 4.19 -11.78
N ALA A 90 -11.71 5.43 -12.22
CA ALA A 90 -12.29 5.97 -13.43
C ALA A 90 -11.71 5.34 -14.71
N ALA A 91 -10.41 5.00 -14.70
CA ALA A 91 -9.73 4.35 -15.80
C ALA A 91 -10.06 2.85 -15.91
N CYS A 92 -10.36 2.18 -14.80
CA CYS A 92 -10.75 0.78 -14.69
C CYS A 92 -12.24 0.66 -14.33
N PRO A 93 -13.15 0.72 -15.32
CA PRO A 93 -14.57 0.96 -15.08
C PRO A 93 -15.28 -0.16 -14.32
N ASN A 94 -14.75 -1.36 -14.31
CA ASN A 94 -15.32 -2.51 -13.60
C ASN A 94 -14.72 -2.72 -12.20
N ALA A 95 -13.63 -2.02 -11.86
CA ALA A 95 -12.97 -2.19 -10.59
C ALA A 95 -13.79 -1.63 -9.41
N THR A 96 -13.79 -2.33 -8.31
CA THR A 96 -14.28 -1.88 -7.01
C THR A 96 -13.08 -1.46 -6.16
N VAL A 97 -13.17 -0.33 -5.47
CA VAL A 97 -12.13 0.12 -4.53
C VAL A 97 -12.39 -0.49 -3.17
N ALA A 98 -11.54 -1.41 -2.75
CA ALA A 98 -11.63 -2.10 -1.47
C ALA A 98 -10.75 -1.39 -0.44
N VAL A 99 -11.32 -1.00 0.69
CA VAL A 99 -10.65 -0.21 1.74
C VAL A 99 -11.31 -0.48 3.09
N HIS A 100 -10.55 -0.36 4.19
CA HIS A 100 -11.12 -0.45 5.53
C HIS A 100 -12.29 0.54 5.73
N GLU A 101 -13.34 0.13 6.42
CA GLU A 101 -14.58 0.92 6.61
C GLU A 101 -14.32 2.35 7.11
N ALA A 102 -13.33 2.53 8.00
CA ALA A 102 -12.95 3.85 8.50
C ALA A 102 -12.31 4.75 7.41
N GLY A 103 -11.83 4.18 6.30
CA GLY A 103 -11.26 4.92 5.18
C GLY A 103 -12.31 5.42 4.18
N VAL A 104 -13.48 4.80 4.11
CA VAL A 104 -14.54 5.10 3.13
C VAL A 104 -14.89 6.59 3.05
N PRO A 105 -15.13 7.31 4.17
CA PRO A 105 -15.47 8.73 4.10
C PRO A 105 -14.41 9.59 3.40
N HIS A 106 -13.13 9.23 3.53
CA HIS A 106 -12.01 9.95 2.93
C HIS A 106 -11.87 9.72 1.41
N LEU A 107 -12.38 8.61 0.89
CA LEU A 107 -12.43 8.36 -0.54
C LEU A 107 -13.64 9.04 -1.19
N VAL A 108 -14.77 9.10 -0.49
CA VAL A 108 -15.99 9.76 -0.97
C VAL A 108 -15.84 11.28 -0.96
N ASP A 109 -15.27 11.83 0.11
CA ASP A 109 -14.95 13.26 0.23
C ASP A 109 -13.51 13.43 0.76
N PRO A 110 -12.52 13.61 -0.13
CA PRO A 110 -11.12 13.70 0.26
C PRO A 110 -10.73 15.05 0.89
N ALA A 111 -11.63 16.01 1.03
CA ALA A 111 -11.29 17.36 1.48
C ALA A 111 -10.56 17.39 2.84
N ALA A 112 -10.99 16.56 3.80
CA ALA A 112 -10.39 16.50 5.13
C ALA A 112 -8.98 15.90 5.10
N ILE A 113 -8.78 14.79 4.39
CA ILE A 113 -7.47 14.14 4.30
C ILE A 113 -6.48 14.98 3.48
N VAL A 114 -6.93 15.66 2.42
CA VAL A 114 -6.13 16.64 1.66
C VAL A 114 -5.64 17.76 2.57
N ALA A 115 -6.54 18.34 3.37
CA ALA A 115 -6.17 19.41 4.30
C ALA A 115 -5.14 18.95 5.34
N GLY A 116 -5.31 17.73 5.89
CA GLY A 116 -4.37 17.12 6.84
C GLY A 116 -3.01 16.85 6.19
N THR A 117 -3.00 16.22 5.01
CA THR A 117 -1.77 15.92 4.27
C THR A 117 -0.98 17.20 3.96
N LYS A 118 -1.63 18.26 3.45
CA LYS A 118 -0.97 19.55 3.18
C LYS A 118 -0.25 20.14 4.40
N GLN A 119 -0.83 19.96 5.60
CA GLN A 119 -0.20 20.45 6.83
C GLN A 119 1.05 19.62 7.21
N VAL A 120 1.05 18.33 6.92
CA VAL A 120 2.15 17.41 7.26
C VAL A 120 3.28 17.51 6.25
N VAL A 121 2.97 17.47 4.95
CA VAL A 121 3.98 17.38 3.89
C VAL A 121 4.54 18.74 3.46
N GLY A 122 3.84 19.84 3.73
CA GLY A 122 4.30 21.20 3.40
C GLY A 122 4.62 21.37 1.91
N GLU A 123 5.87 21.76 1.60
CA GLU A 123 6.33 21.97 0.22
C GLU A 123 6.32 20.72 -0.65
N PHE A 124 6.31 19.51 -0.06
CA PHE A 124 6.17 18.26 -0.81
C PHE A 124 4.77 18.09 -1.41
N TRP A 125 3.80 18.93 -1.03
CA TRP A 125 2.47 18.89 -1.66
C TRP A 125 2.51 19.05 -3.18
N ASP A 126 3.50 19.74 -3.73
CA ASP A 126 3.66 19.93 -5.18
C ASP A 126 3.87 18.60 -5.95
N TYR A 127 4.16 17.51 -5.23
CA TYR A 127 4.25 16.15 -5.78
C TYR A 127 2.95 15.36 -5.69
N TYR A 128 1.90 15.90 -5.09
CA TYR A 128 0.60 15.22 -4.96
C TYR A 128 -0.38 15.72 -6.01
N ALA A 129 -1.16 14.82 -6.59
CA ALA A 129 -2.36 15.24 -7.30
C ALA A 129 -3.49 15.57 -6.30
N GLU A 130 -4.42 16.44 -6.69
CA GLU A 130 -5.69 16.56 -5.95
C GLU A 130 -6.50 15.27 -6.17
N PRO A 131 -6.81 14.50 -5.11
CA PRO A 131 -7.50 13.23 -5.27
C PRO A 131 -8.90 13.41 -5.86
N ARG A 132 -9.21 12.59 -6.84
CA ARG A 132 -10.57 12.49 -7.35
C ARG A 132 -11.43 11.68 -6.38
N PRO A 133 -12.64 12.15 -5.99
CA PRO A 133 -13.56 11.35 -5.20
C PRO A 133 -13.90 10.02 -5.88
N VAL A 134 -13.98 8.96 -5.09
CA VAL A 134 -14.48 7.65 -5.53
C VAL A 134 -15.98 7.62 -5.30
N PRO A 135 -16.82 7.28 -6.30
CA PRO A 135 -18.26 7.09 -6.09
C PRO A 135 -18.52 6.02 -5.02
N GLU A 136 -19.42 6.29 -4.08
CA GLU A 136 -19.70 5.40 -2.96
C GLU A 136 -20.12 3.99 -3.40
N ASP A 137 -20.87 3.89 -4.50
CA ASP A 137 -21.30 2.62 -5.10
C ASP A 137 -20.16 1.83 -5.77
N ARG A 138 -18.96 2.41 -5.86
CA ARG A 138 -17.73 1.78 -6.33
C ARG A 138 -16.79 1.39 -5.20
N ILE A 139 -17.18 1.60 -3.94
CA ILE A 139 -16.38 1.28 -2.77
C ILE A 139 -16.92 0.00 -2.12
N ARG A 140 -16.03 -0.90 -1.80
CA ARG A 140 -16.25 -2.03 -0.92
C ARG A 140 -15.56 -1.76 0.41
N ASP A 141 -16.34 -1.56 1.45
CA ASP A 141 -15.84 -1.49 2.81
C ASP A 141 -15.33 -2.86 3.29
N LEU A 142 -14.23 -2.83 3.99
CA LEU A 142 -13.56 -4.01 4.56
C LEU A 142 -13.48 -3.86 6.08
N ALA A 143 -13.64 -5.00 6.76
CA ALA A 143 -13.39 -5.16 8.18
C ALA A 143 -12.31 -6.23 8.41
N ASP A 144 -11.79 -6.30 9.65
CA ASP A 144 -10.88 -7.36 10.06
C ASP A 144 -11.48 -8.75 9.83
N GLY A 145 -10.70 -9.66 9.24
CA GLY A 145 -11.12 -11.02 8.89
C GLY A 145 -11.86 -11.14 7.56
N ASP A 146 -12.18 -10.04 6.87
CA ASP A 146 -12.76 -10.12 5.53
C ASP A 146 -11.78 -10.72 4.52
N VAL A 147 -12.36 -11.23 3.41
CA VAL A 147 -11.59 -11.82 2.30
C VAL A 147 -12.02 -11.19 0.99
N VAL A 148 -11.05 -10.70 0.23
CA VAL A 148 -11.22 -10.32 -1.17
C VAL A 148 -10.72 -11.48 -2.02
N ASP A 149 -11.64 -12.18 -2.67
CA ASP A 149 -11.35 -13.34 -3.49
C ASP A 149 -10.99 -12.90 -4.92
N LEU A 150 -9.82 -13.28 -5.41
CA LEU A 150 -9.31 -12.95 -6.74
C LEU A 150 -9.31 -14.18 -7.69
N GLY A 151 -9.61 -15.36 -7.17
CA GLY A 151 -9.56 -16.63 -7.90
C GLY A 151 -8.58 -17.58 -7.22
N THR A 152 -7.37 -17.68 -7.73
CA THR A 152 -6.28 -18.45 -7.11
C THR A 152 -5.81 -17.78 -5.82
N HIS A 153 -5.69 -16.45 -5.84
CA HIS A 153 -5.29 -15.65 -4.69
C HIS A 153 -6.50 -15.12 -3.92
N GLN A 154 -6.27 -14.87 -2.65
CA GLN A 154 -7.19 -14.17 -1.75
C GLN A 154 -6.41 -13.12 -0.97
N LEU A 155 -6.98 -11.93 -0.82
CA LEU A 155 -6.48 -10.94 0.12
C LEU A 155 -7.27 -11.10 1.42
N ARG A 156 -6.65 -11.64 2.45
CA ARG A 156 -7.23 -11.70 3.80
C ARG A 156 -6.88 -10.44 4.54
N VAL A 157 -7.89 -9.78 5.07
CA VAL A 157 -7.79 -8.48 5.71
C VAL A 157 -7.44 -8.66 7.19
N HIS A 158 -6.36 -8.04 7.62
CA HIS A 158 -6.00 -7.94 9.04
C HIS A 158 -5.89 -6.47 9.42
N HIS A 159 -6.67 -6.03 10.42
CA HIS A 159 -6.63 -4.65 10.89
C HIS A 159 -5.35 -4.38 11.65
N ALA A 160 -4.57 -3.39 11.19
CA ALA A 160 -3.25 -3.02 11.71
C ALA A 160 -3.18 -1.50 11.97
N PRO A 161 -3.92 -0.97 12.96
CA PRO A 161 -4.21 0.46 13.08
C PRO A 161 -3.11 1.31 13.72
N GLY A 162 -1.94 0.75 14.01
CA GLY A 162 -0.89 1.47 14.76
C GLY A 162 -0.32 2.67 14.01
N HIS A 163 -0.19 2.60 12.68
CA HIS A 163 0.20 3.72 11.84
C HIS A 163 -1.00 4.68 11.62
N ALA A 164 -2.15 4.14 11.25
CA ALA A 164 -3.38 4.91 11.01
C ALA A 164 -4.61 4.04 11.31
N GLY A 165 -5.65 4.60 11.93
CA GLY A 165 -6.83 3.87 12.38
C GLY A 165 -7.61 3.12 11.29
N HIS A 166 -7.36 3.44 10.03
CA HIS A 166 -7.94 2.80 8.85
C HIS A 166 -6.96 1.87 8.10
N GLN A 167 -5.78 1.56 8.69
CA GLN A 167 -4.80 0.70 8.06
C GLN A 167 -5.12 -0.77 8.24
N VAL A 168 -4.94 -1.51 7.15
CA VAL A 168 -4.94 -2.98 7.12
C VAL A 168 -3.65 -3.48 6.47
N VAL A 169 -3.29 -4.72 6.77
CA VAL A 169 -2.37 -5.51 5.97
C VAL A 169 -3.17 -6.57 5.23
N PHE A 170 -2.71 -6.96 4.03
CA PHE A 170 -3.35 -8.03 3.26
C PHE A 170 -2.45 -9.26 3.25
N GLU A 171 -2.87 -10.32 3.90
CA GLU A 171 -2.25 -11.65 3.77
C GLU A 171 -2.68 -12.28 2.45
N VAL A 172 -1.72 -12.85 1.72
CA VAL A 172 -1.92 -13.61 0.48
C VAL A 172 -1.43 -15.04 0.70
N PRO A 173 -2.25 -15.94 1.27
CA PRO A 173 -1.79 -17.26 1.69
C PRO A 173 -1.24 -18.12 0.55
N ALA A 174 -1.80 -18.01 -0.66
CA ALA A 174 -1.35 -18.75 -1.83
C ALA A 174 0.05 -18.31 -2.31
N ALA A 175 0.49 -17.11 -1.93
CA ALA A 175 1.80 -16.54 -2.27
C ALA A 175 2.78 -16.54 -1.09
N ASP A 176 2.36 -17.05 0.08
CA ASP A 176 3.14 -16.98 1.33
C ASP A 176 3.69 -15.56 1.58
N ALA A 177 2.82 -14.55 1.39
CA ALA A 177 3.19 -13.14 1.38
C ALA A 177 2.18 -12.26 2.12
N VAL A 178 2.66 -11.08 2.58
CA VAL A 178 1.83 -10.04 3.18
C VAL A 178 2.16 -8.68 2.56
N PHE A 179 1.14 -7.97 2.08
CA PHE A 179 1.23 -6.54 1.80
C PHE A 179 1.22 -5.79 3.13
N THR A 180 2.34 -5.19 3.46
CA THR A 180 2.59 -4.68 4.82
C THR A 180 2.10 -3.26 5.05
N ALA A 181 1.79 -2.53 3.99
CA ALA A 181 1.56 -1.09 4.11
C ALA A 181 2.71 -0.42 4.89
N ASP A 182 2.34 0.40 5.86
CA ASP A 182 3.24 1.12 6.75
C ASP A 182 3.41 0.45 8.13
N ALA A 183 2.78 -0.73 8.33
CA ALA A 183 2.80 -1.45 9.62
C ALA A 183 4.22 -1.87 10.04
N VAL A 184 5.09 -2.18 9.05
CA VAL A 184 6.47 -2.61 9.30
C VAL A 184 7.51 -1.69 8.65
N GLY A 185 7.14 -0.43 8.38
CA GLY A 185 8.05 0.61 7.89
C GLY A 185 8.22 0.66 6.39
N SER A 186 9.26 1.35 5.96
CA SER A 186 9.67 1.52 4.57
C SER A 186 10.97 0.80 4.30
N TYR A 187 11.02 -0.01 3.25
CA TYR A 187 12.25 -0.64 2.80
C TYR A 187 12.97 0.25 1.78
N PHE A 188 14.26 0.40 1.93
CA PHE A 188 15.10 1.14 0.99
C PHE A 188 16.15 0.21 0.38
N PRO A 189 15.96 -0.25 -0.88
CA PRO A 189 16.88 -1.17 -1.55
C PRO A 189 18.33 -0.67 -1.59
N SER A 190 18.52 0.63 -1.80
CA SER A 190 19.85 1.26 -1.85
C SER A 190 20.63 1.18 -0.53
N LEU A 191 19.93 1.00 0.59
CA LEU A 191 20.51 0.85 1.93
C LEU A 191 20.44 -0.59 2.45
N ASP A 192 19.72 -1.45 1.75
CA ASP A 192 19.30 -2.79 2.23
C ASP A 192 18.78 -2.74 3.67
N ALA A 193 17.92 -1.77 3.96
CA ALA A 193 17.46 -1.50 5.30
C ALA A 193 16.00 -1.07 5.34
N VAL A 194 15.29 -1.53 6.38
CA VAL A 194 13.96 -1.03 6.72
C VAL A 194 14.10 0.14 7.69
N GLN A 195 13.35 1.18 7.44
CA GLN A 195 13.31 2.40 8.24
C GLN A 195 11.92 2.60 8.84
N ALA A 196 11.87 3.09 10.07
CA ALA A 196 10.61 3.52 10.65
C ALA A 196 10.08 4.76 9.90
N ILE A 197 8.79 4.72 9.55
CA ILE A 197 8.08 5.82 8.92
C ILE A 197 7.94 7.00 9.91
N SER A 198 7.80 8.20 9.36
CA SER A 198 7.48 9.36 10.19
C SER A 198 6.06 9.22 10.75
N PRO A 199 5.88 9.35 12.08
CA PRO A 199 4.58 9.13 12.68
C PRO A 199 3.57 10.18 12.23
N PRO A 200 2.42 9.77 11.68
CA PRO A 200 1.29 10.68 11.46
C PRO A 200 0.66 11.09 12.81
N PRO A 201 -0.27 12.06 12.81
CA PRO A 201 -0.91 12.52 14.04
C PRO A 201 -1.62 11.43 14.88
N GLU A 202 -2.10 10.37 14.23
CA GLU A 202 -2.84 9.26 14.85
C GLU A 202 -1.94 8.06 15.22
N PHE A 203 -0.63 8.19 15.05
CA PHE A 203 0.33 7.12 15.33
C PHE A 203 0.31 6.67 16.80
N ASP A 204 0.19 5.36 17.00
CA ASP A 204 0.26 4.70 18.31
C ASP A 204 1.41 3.69 18.33
N LEU A 205 2.44 3.97 19.14
CA LEU A 205 3.64 3.12 19.20
C LEU A 205 3.33 1.71 19.76
N GLU A 206 2.47 1.60 20.76
CA GLU A 206 2.13 0.31 21.38
C GLU A 206 1.37 -0.55 20.35
N GLN A 207 0.43 0.09 19.64
CA GLN A 207 -0.30 -0.58 18.57
C GLN A 207 0.60 -0.93 17.38
N CYS A 208 1.53 -0.07 16.97
CA CYS A 208 2.50 -0.41 15.91
C CYS A 208 3.34 -1.64 16.27
N LEU A 209 3.74 -1.79 17.53
CA LEU A 209 4.46 -2.99 17.98
C LEU A 209 3.55 -4.24 17.93
N ALA A 210 2.27 -4.09 18.30
CA ALA A 210 1.30 -5.17 18.17
C ALA A 210 1.02 -5.53 16.69
N ASP A 211 1.06 -4.55 15.78
CA ASP A 211 0.92 -4.79 14.33
C ASP A 211 2.15 -5.55 13.77
N VAL A 212 3.35 -5.30 14.29
CA VAL A 212 4.54 -6.11 13.97
C VAL A 212 4.36 -7.56 14.43
N ASP A 213 3.85 -7.76 15.64
CA ASP A 213 3.55 -9.11 16.15
C ASP A 213 2.46 -9.80 15.34
N LEU A 214 1.43 -9.07 14.91
CA LEU A 214 0.42 -9.58 13.97
C LEU A 214 1.06 -10.12 12.69
N VAL A 215 1.90 -9.31 12.03
CA VAL A 215 2.60 -9.74 10.79
C VAL A 215 3.52 -10.94 11.07
N ARG A 216 4.19 -10.97 12.22
CA ARG A 216 5.04 -12.10 12.64
C ARG A 216 4.23 -13.38 12.84
N ASP A 217 3.04 -13.29 13.44
CA ASP A 217 2.16 -14.44 13.68
C ASP A 217 1.55 -15.02 12.40
N LEU A 218 1.43 -14.21 11.33
CA LEU A 218 1.07 -14.69 9.99
C LEU A 218 2.18 -15.51 9.34
N ASP A 219 3.42 -15.40 9.82
CA ASP A 219 4.63 -16.15 9.38
C ASP A 219 4.85 -16.16 7.85
N PRO A 220 4.75 -15.00 7.15
CA PRO A 220 4.92 -14.97 5.70
C PRO A 220 6.38 -15.15 5.31
N ALA A 221 6.66 -15.83 4.19
CA ALA A 221 7.99 -15.89 3.61
C ALA A 221 8.43 -14.53 3.04
N THR A 222 7.47 -13.76 2.50
CA THR A 222 7.73 -12.51 1.78
C THR A 222 6.89 -11.35 2.30
N LEU A 223 7.54 -10.21 2.55
CA LEU A 223 6.90 -8.93 2.83
C LEU A 223 6.85 -8.09 1.54
N LEU A 224 5.69 -7.55 1.22
CA LEU A 224 5.43 -6.71 0.04
C LEU A 224 5.22 -5.27 0.53
N PHE A 225 6.28 -4.46 0.42
CA PHE A 225 6.28 -3.09 0.91
C PHE A 225 5.68 -2.13 -0.11
N SER A 226 4.83 -1.23 0.33
CA SER A 226 4.42 -0.06 -0.47
C SER A 226 5.60 0.92 -0.66
N HIS A 227 6.51 0.97 0.31
CA HIS A 227 7.77 1.72 0.31
C HIS A 227 8.98 0.83 0.63
N PHE A 228 9.59 0.07 -0.25
CA PHE A 228 9.47 -0.23 -1.67
C PHE A 228 9.71 -1.72 -1.90
N GLY A 229 8.85 -2.37 -2.73
CA GLY A 229 9.10 -3.67 -3.32
C GLY A 229 9.07 -4.88 -2.36
N PRO A 230 9.34 -6.09 -2.88
CA PRO A 230 9.34 -7.30 -2.08
C PRO A 230 10.64 -7.48 -1.28
N ARG A 231 10.53 -8.08 -0.10
CA ARG A 231 11.67 -8.49 0.72
C ARG A 231 11.35 -9.80 1.45
N PRO A 232 12.30 -10.75 1.56
CA PRO A 232 12.16 -11.90 2.46
C PRO A 232 11.94 -11.42 3.90
N THR A 233 11.07 -12.10 4.65
CA THR A 233 10.76 -11.72 6.04
C THR A 233 12.02 -11.79 6.91
N GLY A 234 12.73 -12.92 6.94
CA GLY A 234 14.00 -13.06 7.61
C GLY A 234 14.07 -12.33 8.96
N ASP A 235 15.07 -11.45 9.11
CA ASP A 235 15.28 -10.59 10.29
C ASP A 235 14.62 -9.19 10.18
N THR A 236 13.82 -8.97 9.14
CA THR A 236 13.24 -7.67 8.79
C THR A 236 12.34 -7.13 9.91
N LEU A 237 11.47 -7.98 10.46
CA LEU A 237 10.55 -7.57 11.53
C LEU A 237 11.31 -7.23 12.82
N ASP A 238 12.31 -8.01 13.18
CA ASP A 238 13.15 -7.76 14.38
C ASP A 238 13.97 -6.47 14.23
N ALA A 239 14.47 -6.21 13.01
CA ALA A 239 15.22 -4.98 12.71
C ALA A 239 14.31 -3.74 12.83
N TYR A 240 13.09 -3.82 12.29
CA TYR A 240 12.10 -2.74 12.37
C TYR A 240 11.66 -2.49 13.82
N GLU A 241 11.25 -3.53 14.54
CA GLU A 241 10.82 -3.45 15.94
C GLU A 241 11.88 -2.80 16.82
N SER A 242 13.15 -3.19 16.65
CA SER A 242 14.28 -2.62 17.38
C SER A 242 14.54 -1.14 17.06
N ALA A 243 14.29 -0.73 15.80
CA ALA A 243 14.55 0.64 15.35
C ALA A 243 13.43 1.63 15.70
N LEU A 244 12.17 1.16 15.78
CA LEU A 244 10.98 1.99 15.90
C LEU A 244 10.99 2.89 17.16
N PRO A 245 11.19 2.40 18.39
CA PRO A 245 11.18 3.25 19.58
C PRO A 245 12.26 4.33 19.57
N ALA A 246 13.44 4.02 19.04
CA ALA A 246 14.55 4.98 18.96
C ALA A 246 14.25 6.11 17.95
N ARG A 247 13.60 5.78 16.82
CA ARG A 247 13.17 6.75 15.82
C ARG A 247 12.12 7.71 16.39
N ILE A 248 11.08 7.16 17.03
CA ILE A 248 10.01 7.96 17.65
C ILE A 248 10.56 8.88 18.74
N ALA A 249 11.44 8.38 19.62
CA ALA A 249 12.07 9.19 20.63
C ALA A 249 12.96 10.32 20.05
N ARG A 250 13.49 10.16 18.85
CA ARG A 250 14.26 11.22 18.15
C ARG A 250 13.35 12.30 17.57
N ILE A 251 12.22 11.90 16.96
CA ILE A 251 11.25 12.85 16.39
C ILE A 251 10.59 13.70 17.50
N ALA A 252 10.22 13.09 18.61
CA ALA A 252 9.61 13.78 19.75
C ALA A 252 10.52 14.85 20.42
N ARG A 253 11.81 14.92 20.03
CA ARG A 253 12.79 15.91 20.55
C ARG A 253 13.05 17.07 19.60
N GLN A 254 12.46 17.08 18.43
CA GLN A 254 12.57 18.16 17.43
C GLN A 254 11.37 19.11 17.51
#